data_cc38ba856f6c7a60f5b033048994354b
#
_entry.id   cc38ba856f6c7a60f5b033048994354b
#
_cell.length_a   1.000
_cell.length_b   1.000
_cell.length_c   1.000
_cell.angle_alpha   90.00
_cell.angle_beta   90.00
_cell.angle_gamma   90.00
#
_symmetry.space_group_name_H-M   'P 1'
#
loop_
_entity.id
_entity.type
_entity.pdbx_description
1 polymer ?
#
loop_
_entity_poly.entity_id
_entity_poly.type
_entity_poly.pdbx_seq_one_letter_code
_entity_poly.pdbx_strand_id
1 'polypeptide(L)'
;MTKNLFHYLTLCVLALSLVACGSDDDGSNPTPTVTNANRNIVTANVPKEITRLEFPHLRGGDNIVIVHKTDNNTKINYSVEWDYGKKSPRWSCFPMTNGSSKGGVGRNGPFEEDPDLPSSMRFSDTNSMFTGSGYDRGHMCASYDRQYSKEANHQTFYYTNMQPQRNAFNAGSNYDGLWVQMENFVQNRAKSLKDGDTIYVCKGGTIDSESMILERIKGQLIVPKYFFMALLEKNANGYKALAFWTEHLNHTVPNAHLADYAITIDALEEKTGIDFFCNLPDDTEDKVEKSLSLISWAL
;
A
#
# COMPACT_ATOMS: atom_id res chain seq x y z
N MET A 1 -51.26 17.51 40.68
CA MET A 1 -51.44 16.37 41.58
C MET A 1 -50.67 15.16 41.03
N THR A 2 -49.82 14.67 41.87
CA THR A 2 -49.04 13.40 41.87
C THR A 2 -48.13 13.04 40.71
N LYS A 3 -46.83 13.19 41.00
CA LYS A 3 -45.66 12.65 40.36
C LYS A 3 -45.61 11.14 40.64
N ASN A 4 -45.29 10.31 39.64
CA ASN A 4 -44.76 8.98 39.86
C ASN A 4 -43.37 8.85 39.22
N LEU A 5 -42.42 8.67 40.10
CA LEU A 5 -41.01 8.47 39.90
C LEU A 5 -40.76 6.93 39.79
N PHE A 6 -40.33 6.44 38.62
CA PHE A 6 -39.90 5.05 38.48
C PHE A 6 -38.38 4.98 38.61
N HIS A 7 -37.93 4.33 39.69
CA HIS A 7 -36.54 3.96 39.91
C HIS A 7 -36.27 2.64 39.17
N TYR A 8 -35.28 2.65 38.30
CA TYR A 8 -34.66 1.42 37.77
C TYR A 8 -33.50 1.02 38.68
N LEU A 9 -33.67 -0.11 39.35
CA LEU A 9 -32.68 -0.76 40.19
C LEU A 9 -31.76 -1.58 39.27
N THR A 10 -30.50 -1.18 39.12
CA THR A 10 -29.48 -1.95 38.37
C THR A 10 -28.89 -3.00 39.31
N LEU A 11 -29.16 -4.26 39.03
CA LEU A 11 -28.64 -5.41 39.77
C LEU A 11 -27.24 -5.76 39.25
N CYS A 12 -26.19 -5.40 40.01
CA CYS A 12 -24.83 -5.90 39.77
C CYS A 12 -24.71 -7.33 40.29
N VAL A 13 -24.55 -8.29 39.37
CA VAL A 13 -24.17 -9.66 39.72
C VAL A 13 -22.66 -9.76 39.81
N LEU A 14 -22.14 -9.86 41.04
CA LEU A 14 -20.75 -10.13 41.33
C LEU A 14 -20.54 -11.65 41.20
N ALA A 15 -19.85 -12.10 40.17
CA ALA A 15 -19.39 -13.49 40.06
C ALA A 15 -18.08 -13.65 40.86
N LEU A 16 -18.15 -14.28 42.03
CA LEU A 16 -16.95 -14.74 42.75
C LEU A 16 -16.42 -16.01 42.06
N SER A 17 -15.27 -15.91 41.44
CA SER A 17 -14.51 -17.09 41.01
C SER A 17 -13.63 -17.56 42.15
N LEU A 18 -13.90 -18.76 42.63
CA LEU A 18 -13.08 -19.50 43.58
C LEU A 18 -11.75 -19.89 42.93
N VAL A 19 -10.65 -19.32 43.42
CA VAL A 19 -9.30 -19.75 43.06
C VAL A 19 -8.98 -21.00 43.93
N ALA A 20 -8.88 -22.16 43.31
CA ALA A 20 -8.30 -23.34 43.90
C ALA A 20 -6.77 -23.23 43.76
N CYS A 21 -6.06 -23.09 44.88
CA CYS A 21 -4.62 -23.30 44.94
C CYS A 21 -4.26 -24.75 44.71
N GLY A 22 -3.70 -25.05 43.55
CA GLY A 22 -2.90 -26.24 43.30
C GLY A 22 -1.46 -25.78 43.07
N SER A 23 -0.56 -26.10 43.97
CA SER A 23 0.88 -25.90 43.86
C SER A 23 1.46 -26.98 42.97
N ASP A 24 1.88 -26.62 41.76
CA ASP A 24 2.93 -27.33 41.03
C ASP A 24 3.79 -26.26 40.36
N ASP A 25 5.01 -26.15 40.86
CA ASP A 25 6.04 -25.23 40.45
C ASP A 25 6.72 -25.79 39.19
N ASP A 26 6.14 -25.47 38.02
CA ASP A 26 6.76 -25.74 36.73
C ASP A 26 7.10 -24.38 36.10
N GLY A 27 8.38 -24.00 36.24
CA GLY A 27 8.93 -22.72 35.80
C GLY A 27 8.97 -22.53 34.27
N SER A 28 7.83 -22.64 33.62
CA SER A 28 7.65 -22.19 32.25
C SER A 28 7.28 -20.71 32.29
N ASN A 29 8.25 -19.83 32.01
CA ASN A 29 7.96 -18.46 31.65
C ASN A 29 6.92 -18.49 30.50
N PRO A 30 5.78 -17.81 30.62
CA PRO A 30 4.83 -17.73 29.51
C PRO A 30 5.56 -17.14 28.32
N THR A 31 5.63 -17.90 27.23
CA THR A 31 6.11 -17.35 25.95
C THR A 31 5.28 -16.11 25.67
N PRO A 32 5.89 -14.94 25.39
CA PRO A 32 5.13 -13.73 25.09
C PRO A 32 4.13 -14.05 23.98
N THR A 33 2.87 -13.88 24.23
CA THR A 33 1.83 -14.01 23.19
C THR A 33 2.03 -12.84 22.23
N VAL A 34 2.52 -13.12 21.04
CA VAL A 34 2.66 -12.13 19.98
C VAL A 34 1.23 -11.74 19.56
N THR A 35 0.84 -10.51 19.84
CA THR A 35 -0.45 -9.95 19.43
C THR A 35 -0.35 -9.35 18.03
N ASN A 36 -1.43 -9.40 17.27
CA ASN A 36 -1.61 -8.71 16.00
C ASN A 36 -3.12 -8.48 15.85
N ALA A 37 -3.57 -7.35 16.40
CA ALA A 37 -4.99 -7.05 16.56
C ALA A 37 -5.65 -6.54 15.29
N ASN A 38 -4.90 -5.80 14.46
CA ASN A 38 -5.38 -5.11 13.25
C ASN A 38 -5.08 -5.87 11.96
N ARG A 39 -4.46 -7.06 12.03
CA ARG A 39 -4.10 -7.85 10.84
C ARG A 39 -5.28 -8.14 9.92
N ASN A 40 -5.00 -8.28 8.65
CA ASN A 40 -5.97 -8.75 7.67
C ASN A 40 -6.44 -10.17 7.97
N ILE A 41 -7.75 -10.39 7.93
CA ILE A 41 -8.38 -11.69 8.17
C ILE A 41 -8.81 -12.31 6.84
N VAL A 42 -8.28 -13.49 6.53
CA VAL A 42 -8.67 -14.25 5.35
C VAL A 42 -10.09 -14.75 5.50
N THR A 43 -10.93 -14.42 4.53
CA THR A 43 -12.30 -14.93 4.41
C THR A 43 -12.49 -15.64 3.07
N ALA A 44 -13.64 -16.27 2.84
CA ALA A 44 -13.89 -17.01 1.60
C ALA A 44 -13.79 -16.16 0.32
N ASN A 45 -13.96 -14.85 0.42
CA ASN A 45 -14.03 -13.93 -0.71
C ASN A 45 -12.78 -13.04 -0.87
N VAL A 46 -11.75 -13.24 -0.06
CA VAL A 46 -10.48 -12.48 -0.15
C VAL A 46 -9.31 -13.42 -0.36
N PRO A 47 -8.34 -13.03 -1.21
CA PRO A 47 -7.13 -13.82 -1.42
C PRO A 47 -6.36 -14.03 -0.11
N LYS A 48 -5.78 -15.21 0.08
CA LYS A 48 -4.95 -15.49 1.27
C LYS A 48 -3.69 -14.61 1.36
N GLU A 49 -3.27 -14.07 0.24
CA GLU A 49 -2.10 -13.20 0.10
C GLU A 49 -2.22 -11.89 0.88
N ILE A 50 -3.42 -11.50 1.30
CA ILE A 50 -3.65 -10.27 2.10
C ILE A 50 -2.93 -10.27 3.45
N THR A 51 -2.47 -11.44 3.93
CA THR A 51 -1.70 -11.57 5.17
C THR A 51 -0.20 -11.30 5.01
N ARG A 52 0.24 -10.93 3.79
CA ARG A 52 1.65 -10.58 3.52
C ARG A 52 1.94 -9.16 4.00
N LEU A 53 3.21 -8.89 4.29
CA LEU A 53 3.64 -7.64 4.91
C LEU A 53 3.49 -6.40 4.04
N GLU A 54 3.42 -6.54 2.71
CA GLU A 54 3.18 -5.41 1.81
C GLU A 54 1.73 -4.90 1.83
N PHE A 55 0.79 -5.69 2.33
CA PHE A 55 -0.62 -5.32 2.32
C PHE A 55 -0.97 -4.38 3.46
N PRO A 56 -1.56 -3.22 3.17
CA PRO A 56 -2.28 -2.45 4.17
C PRO A 56 -3.53 -3.19 4.68
N HIS A 57 -4.08 -2.70 5.78
CA HIS A 57 -5.39 -3.14 6.22
C HIS A 57 -6.45 -2.83 5.15
N LEU A 58 -7.21 -3.85 4.77
CA LEU A 58 -8.23 -3.72 3.72
C LEU A 58 -9.38 -2.86 4.19
N ARG A 59 -9.84 -1.97 3.32
CA ARG A 59 -11.06 -1.19 3.60
C ARG A 59 -12.30 -2.07 3.62
N GLY A 60 -12.33 -3.14 2.80
CA GLY A 60 -13.48 -4.02 2.67
C GLY A 60 -14.67 -3.35 1.97
N GLY A 61 -15.89 -3.77 2.31
CA GLY A 61 -17.11 -3.29 1.63
C GLY A 61 -17.16 -3.77 0.18
N ASP A 62 -17.45 -2.84 -0.75
CA ASP A 62 -17.51 -3.12 -2.19
C ASP A 62 -16.13 -3.09 -2.88
N ASN A 63 -15.05 -2.83 -2.13
CA ASN A 63 -13.70 -2.89 -2.66
C ASN A 63 -13.30 -4.34 -2.94
N ILE A 64 -12.50 -4.54 -3.99
CA ILE A 64 -11.94 -5.85 -4.28
C ILE A 64 -10.42 -5.81 -4.23
N VAL A 65 -9.83 -6.96 -3.90
CA VAL A 65 -8.39 -7.16 -3.95
C VAL A 65 -8.06 -8.01 -5.17
N ILE A 66 -7.19 -7.48 -6.03
CA ILE A 66 -6.65 -8.19 -7.19
C ILE A 66 -5.20 -8.56 -6.88
N VAL A 67 -4.83 -9.83 -7.06
CA VAL A 67 -3.46 -10.33 -6.83
C VAL A 67 -2.91 -10.86 -8.14
N HIS A 68 -2.08 -10.07 -8.80
CA HIS A 68 -1.41 -10.48 -10.03
C HIS A 68 -0.26 -11.43 -9.72
N LYS A 69 -0.21 -12.53 -10.44
CA LYS A 69 0.80 -13.59 -10.29
C LYS A 69 1.45 -13.93 -11.62
N THR A 70 2.67 -14.42 -11.54
CA THR A 70 3.45 -14.93 -12.65
C THR A 70 3.89 -16.38 -12.39
N ASP A 71 4.64 -16.97 -13.31
CA ASP A 71 5.20 -18.32 -13.20
C ASP A 71 4.09 -19.36 -12.87
N ASN A 72 3.04 -19.40 -13.67
CA ASN A 72 1.88 -20.26 -13.48
C ASN A 72 1.21 -20.07 -12.10
N ASN A 73 1.00 -18.84 -11.70
CA ASN A 73 0.36 -18.44 -10.44
C ASN A 73 1.14 -18.79 -9.15
N THR A 74 2.44 -19.02 -9.25
CA THR A 74 3.28 -19.37 -8.09
C THR A 74 3.96 -18.17 -7.47
N LYS A 75 4.25 -17.11 -8.25
CA LYS A 75 4.98 -15.93 -7.81
C LYS A 75 4.08 -14.68 -7.84
N ILE A 76 3.98 -14.00 -6.72
CA ILE A 76 3.25 -12.72 -6.66
C ILE A 76 4.05 -11.65 -7.39
N ASN A 77 3.37 -10.96 -8.29
CA ASN A 77 3.90 -9.81 -9.02
C ASN A 77 3.61 -8.51 -8.25
N TYR A 78 2.35 -8.13 -8.16
CA TYR A 78 1.86 -7.03 -7.33
C TYR A 78 0.37 -7.25 -7.01
N SER A 79 -0.16 -6.47 -6.09
CA SER A 79 -1.57 -6.53 -5.72
C SER A 79 -2.17 -5.13 -5.65
N VAL A 80 -3.47 -5.04 -5.85
CA VAL A 80 -4.23 -3.78 -5.89
C VAL A 80 -5.46 -3.91 -5.00
N GLU A 81 -5.78 -2.89 -4.21
CA GLU A 81 -7.14 -2.70 -3.70
C GLU A 81 -7.86 -1.71 -4.64
N TRP A 82 -8.91 -2.19 -5.29
CA TRP A 82 -9.72 -1.44 -6.22
C TRP A 82 -11.00 -0.93 -5.57
N ASP A 83 -11.21 0.37 -5.58
CA ASP A 83 -12.46 0.99 -5.11
C ASP A 83 -13.51 0.95 -6.23
N TYR A 84 -14.56 0.14 -6.03
CA TYR A 84 -15.62 -0.03 -7.01
C TYR A 84 -16.38 1.27 -7.30
N GLY A 85 -16.72 2.00 -6.25
CA GLY A 85 -17.51 3.24 -6.39
C GLY A 85 -16.75 4.35 -7.11
N LYS A 86 -15.43 4.39 -6.92
CA LYS A 86 -14.54 5.40 -7.51
C LYS A 86 -13.88 4.95 -8.80
N LYS A 87 -13.94 3.67 -9.13
CA LYS A 87 -13.27 3.05 -10.29
C LYS A 87 -11.80 3.46 -10.37
N SER A 88 -11.09 3.31 -9.26
CA SER A 88 -9.70 3.72 -9.11
C SER A 88 -8.98 2.79 -8.14
N PRO A 89 -7.68 2.51 -8.34
CA PRO A 89 -6.89 1.82 -7.33
C PRO A 89 -6.76 2.71 -6.09
N ARG A 90 -6.99 2.13 -4.92
CA ARG A 90 -6.71 2.79 -3.65
C ARG A 90 -5.22 2.77 -3.36
N TRP A 91 -4.59 1.65 -3.67
CA TRP A 91 -3.15 1.42 -3.64
C TRP A 91 -2.76 0.22 -4.50
N SER A 92 -1.47 0.14 -4.84
CA SER A 92 -0.80 -1.06 -5.33
C SER A 92 0.33 -1.43 -4.40
N CYS A 93 0.44 -2.72 -4.02
CA CYS A 93 1.49 -3.18 -3.12
C CYS A 93 2.25 -4.39 -3.68
N PHE A 94 3.53 -4.48 -3.33
CA PHE A 94 4.41 -5.51 -3.87
C PHE A 94 5.73 -5.63 -3.10
N PRO A 95 6.35 -6.83 -3.08
CA PRO A 95 7.70 -7.01 -2.58
C PRO A 95 8.74 -6.67 -3.65
N MET A 96 9.90 -6.16 -3.23
CA MET A 96 11.09 -6.00 -4.04
C MET A 96 12.29 -6.67 -3.38
N THR A 97 13.08 -7.38 -4.16
CA THR A 97 14.35 -8.00 -3.78
C THR A 97 15.45 -7.51 -4.71
N ASN A 98 16.68 -7.91 -4.48
CA ASN A 98 17.80 -7.58 -5.37
C ASN A 98 17.63 -8.10 -6.80
N GLY A 99 16.72 -9.07 -7.03
CA GLY A 99 16.37 -9.62 -8.34
C GLY A 99 15.21 -8.92 -9.06
N SER A 100 14.43 -8.11 -8.37
CA SER A 100 13.18 -7.55 -8.93
C SER A 100 13.38 -6.66 -10.16
N SER A 101 14.46 -5.87 -10.16
CA SER A 101 14.83 -5.00 -11.28
C SER A 101 15.92 -5.60 -12.19
N LYS A 102 16.34 -6.83 -11.92
CA LYS A 102 17.29 -7.57 -12.74
C LYS A 102 16.54 -8.34 -13.82
N GLY A 103 16.49 -7.80 -14.99
CA GLY A 103 15.86 -8.47 -16.09
C GLY A 103 16.20 -7.79 -17.38
N GLY A 104 16.31 -8.54 -18.46
CA GLY A 104 16.62 -7.99 -19.77
C GLY A 104 15.38 -7.61 -20.57
N VAL A 105 14.16 -7.73 -19.99
CA VAL A 105 12.96 -7.38 -20.73
C VAL A 105 12.79 -5.86 -20.67
N GLY A 106 12.67 -5.26 -21.85
CA GLY A 106 12.29 -3.84 -21.94
C GLY A 106 10.83 -3.64 -21.56
N ARG A 107 10.37 -2.40 -21.66
CA ARG A 107 8.96 -2.03 -21.50
C ARG A 107 8.11 -2.86 -22.46
N ASN A 108 7.19 -3.67 -21.94
CA ASN A 108 6.48 -4.70 -22.71
C ASN A 108 4.99 -4.68 -22.41
N GLY A 109 4.26 -3.90 -23.16
CA GLY A 109 2.79 -3.95 -23.11
C GLY A 109 2.14 -2.73 -23.71
N PRO A 110 0.98 -2.90 -24.35
CA PRO A 110 0.01 -1.82 -24.44
C PRO A 110 -0.62 -1.59 -23.06
N PHE A 111 -1.15 -0.39 -22.83
CA PHE A 111 -2.08 -0.18 -21.73
C PHE A 111 -3.39 -0.86 -22.05
N GLU A 112 -3.92 -1.63 -21.13
CA GLU A 112 -5.14 -2.40 -21.34
C GLU A 112 -5.97 -2.59 -20.07
N GLU A 113 -7.20 -3.04 -20.27
CA GLU A 113 -8.07 -3.39 -19.16
C GLU A 113 -7.53 -4.63 -18.43
N ASP A 114 -7.64 -4.61 -17.12
CA ASP A 114 -7.23 -5.72 -16.27
C ASP A 114 -8.21 -6.90 -16.47
N PRO A 115 -7.72 -8.08 -16.87
CA PRO A 115 -8.58 -9.24 -17.08
C PRO A 115 -9.21 -9.75 -15.77
N ASP A 116 -8.57 -9.48 -14.61
CA ASP A 116 -9.04 -9.91 -13.31
C ASP A 116 -10.07 -8.93 -12.71
N LEU A 117 -10.28 -7.74 -13.33
CA LEU A 117 -11.29 -6.78 -12.91
C LEU A 117 -12.61 -6.99 -13.70
N PRO A 118 -13.73 -7.32 -13.01
CA PRO A 118 -15.03 -7.42 -13.66
C PRO A 118 -15.39 -6.16 -14.45
N SER A 119 -15.96 -6.33 -15.64
CA SER A 119 -16.29 -5.20 -16.52
C SER A 119 -17.29 -4.21 -15.91
N SER A 120 -18.14 -4.65 -14.99
CA SER A 120 -19.06 -3.80 -14.23
C SER A 120 -18.36 -2.86 -13.26
N MET A 121 -17.10 -3.17 -12.87
CA MET A 121 -16.33 -2.43 -11.87
C MET A 121 -15.37 -1.40 -12.47
N ARG A 122 -15.35 -1.25 -13.80
CA ARG A 122 -14.47 -0.32 -14.51
C ARG A 122 -15.25 0.65 -15.41
N PHE A 123 -14.56 1.58 -16.03
CA PHE A 123 -15.13 2.40 -17.10
C PHE A 123 -15.39 1.53 -18.34
N SER A 124 -16.36 1.92 -19.17
CA SER A 124 -16.64 1.20 -20.42
C SER A 124 -15.46 1.24 -21.41
N ASP A 125 -14.65 2.31 -21.32
CA ASP A 125 -13.42 2.50 -22.07
C ASP A 125 -12.47 3.36 -21.24
N THR A 126 -11.63 2.72 -20.43
CA THR A 126 -10.67 3.41 -19.55
C THR A 126 -9.60 4.13 -20.38
N ASN A 127 -9.21 3.58 -21.53
CA ASN A 127 -8.25 4.23 -22.41
C ASN A 127 -8.74 5.61 -22.88
N SER A 128 -10.01 5.74 -23.20
CA SER A 128 -10.59 7.02 -23.62
C SER A 128 -10.59 8.06 -22.50
N MET A 129 -10.66 7.63 -21.24
CA MET A 129 -10.59 8.54 -20.10
C MET A 129 -9.24 9.26 -20.03
N PHE A 130 -8.15 8.54 -20.32
CA PHE A 130 -6.80 9.11 -20.32
C PHE A 130 -6.44 9.86 -21.61
N THR A 131 -6.96 9.40 -22.76
CA THR A 131 -6.59 9.97 -24.07
C THR A 131 -7.01 11.42 -24.17
N GLY A 132 -6.06 12.30 -24.44
CA GLY A 132 -6.28 13.75 -24.55
C GLY A 132 -6.59 14.45 -23.22
N SER A 133 -6.44 13.78 -22.09
CA SER A 133 -6.71 14.35 -20.76
C SER A 133 -5.65 15.36 -20.28
N GLY A 134 -4.46 15.31 -20.86
CA GLY A 134 -3.30 16.08 -20.36
C GLY A 134 -2.56 15.38 -19.21
N TYR A 135 -2.99 14.19 -18.82
CA TYR A 135 -2.36 13.37 -17.79
C TYR A 135 -1.72 12.11 -18.37
N ASP A 136 -0.60 11.72 -17.80
CA ASP A 136 0.03 10.43 -18.04
C ASP A 136 -0.76 9.30 -17.35
N ARG A 137 -0.61 8.09 -17.86
CA ARG A 137 -0.97 6.87 -17.15
C ARG A 137 0.14 6.55 -16.16
N GLY A 138 0.04 7.11 -14.96
CA GLY A 138 1.04 6.96 -13.90
C GLY A 138 0.98 5.58 -13.27
N HIS A 139 2.09 4.85 -13.32
CA HIS A 139 2.21 3.54 -12.70
C HIS A 139 2.30 3.63 -11.19
N MET A 140 1.60 2.74 -10.47
CA MET A 140 1.85 2.52 -9.05
C MET A 140 2.95 1.46 -8.87
N CYS A 141 2.78 0.25 -9.38
CA CYS A 141 3.89 -0.68 -9.55
C CYS A 141 4.61 -0.35 -10.87
N ALA A 142 5.82 0.20 -10.79
CA ALA A 142 6.53 0.68 -11.97
C ALA A 142 6.90 -0.48 -12.92
N SER A 143 6.81 -0.22 -14.23
CA SER A 143 7.25 -1.19 -15.26
C SER A 143 8.71 -1.62 -15.04
N TYR A 144 9.58 -0.69 -14.65
CA TYR A 144 10.98 -1.00 -14.36
C TYR A 144 11.17 -1.97 -13.19
N ASP A 145 10.27 -1.96 -12.20
CA ASP A 145 10.33 -2.84 -11.03
C ASP A 145 10.04 -4.32 -11.39
N ARG A 146 9.53 -4.58 -12.59
CA ARG A 146 9.03 -5.89 -13.03
C ARG A 146 9.66 -6.37 -14.34
N GLN A 147 10.91 -6.00 -14.60
CA GLN A 147 11.63 -6.39 -15.81
C GLN A 147 12.28 -7.81 -15.73
N TYR A 148 12.03 -8.57 -14.69
CA TYR A 148 12.52 -9.92 -14.54
C TYR A 148 11.80 -10.94 -15.47
N SER A 149 10.60 -10.64 -15.95
CA SER A 149 9.91 -11.42 -16.98
C SER A 149 8.99 -10.56 -17.83
N LYS A 150 8.67 -11.03 -19.05
CA LYS A 150 7.73 -10.36 -19.97
C LYS A 150 6.33 -10.31 -19.37
N GLU A 151 5.88 -11.41 -18.76
CA GLU A 151 4.58 -11.50 -18.10
C GLU A 151 4.47 -10.51 -16.96
N ALA A 152 5.45 -10.48 -16.04
CA ALA A 152 5.48 -9.56 -14.93
C ALA A 152 5.45 -8.10 -15.38
N ASN A 153 6.23 -7.76 -16.41
CA ASN A 153 6.26 -6.41 -16.96
C ASN A 153 4.95 -6.04 -17.65
N HIS A 154 4.37 -6.94 -18.45
CA HIS A 154 3.11 -6.73 -19.13
C HIS A 154 1.95 -6.40 -18.16
N GLN A 155 1.82 -7.14 -17.07
CA GLN A 155 0.78 -6.91 -16.06
C GLN A 155 0.84 -5.49 -15.46
N THR A 156 2.02 -4.84 -15.42
CA THR A 156 2.12 -3.47 -14.91
C THR A 156 1.38 -2.44 -15.76
N PHE A 157 0.97 -2.77 -16.99
CA PHE A 157 0.24 -1.89 -17.90
C PHE A 157 -1.29 -2.00 -17.78
N TYR A 158 -1.80 -2.82 -16.87
CA TYR A 158 -3.22 -2.86 -16.57
C TYR A 158 -3.70 -1.54 -15.95
N TYR A 159 -4.88 -1.08 -16.35
CA TYR A 159 -5.45 0.17 -15.83
C TYR A 159 -5.71 0.14 -14.33
N THR A 160 -5.83 -1.03 -13.71
CA THR A 160 -5.89 -1.17 -12.25
C THR A 160 -4.64 -0.72 -11.53
N ASN A 161 -3.52 -0.62 -12.24
CA ASN A 161 -2.23 -0.12 -11.73
C ASN A 161 -1.98 1.36 -12.08
N MET A 162 -2.96 2.06 -12.65
CA MET A 162 -2.79 3.40 -13.19
C MET A 162 -3.58 4.44 -12.43
N GLN A 163 -2.92 5.58 -12.15
CA GLN A 163 -3.59 6.81 -11.74
C GLN A 163 -3.16 7.96 -12.63
N PRO A 164 -4.03 8.96 -12.89
CA PRO A 164 -3.63 10.13 -13.66
C PRO A 164 -2.52 10.90 -12.96
N GLN A 165 -1.42 11.12 -13.66
CA GLN A 165 -0.29 11.91 -13.17
C GLN A 165 0.09 12.98 -14.19
N ARG A 166 0.39 14.20 -13.73
CA ARG A 166 1.00 15.23 -14.58
C ARG A 166 2.36 14.75 -15.04
N ASN A 167 2.70 14.94 -16.30
CA ASN A 167 4.01 14.52 -16.83
C ASN A 167 5.16 15.09 -16.01
N ALA A 168 5.10 16.37 -15.63
CA ALA A 168 6.12 17.02 -14.80
C ALA A 168 6.31 16.35 -13.43
N PHE A 169 5.26 15.78 -12.86
CA PHE A 169 5.31 15.02 -11.61
C PHE A 169 5.81 13.59 -11.83
N ASN A 170 5.26 12.92 -12.85
CA ASN A 170 5.53 11.51 -13.17
C ASN A 170 6.99 11.33 -13.62
N ALA A 171 7.27 11.53 -14.90
CA ALA A 171 8.59 11.31 -15.47
C ALA A 171 9.37 12.62 -15.69
N GLY A 172 8.68 13.72 -16.01
CA GLY A 172 9.32 14.92 -16.54
C GLY A 172 9.91 14.70 -17.93
N SER A 173 10.46 15.74 -18.53
CA SER A 173 11.08 15.64 -19.85
C SER A 173 12.47 14.98 -19.83
N ASN A 174 13.14 15.02 -18.69
CA ASN A 174 14.50 14.52 -18.51
C ASN A 174 14.59 13.47 -17.37
N TYR A 175 13.50 12.77 -17.06
CA TYR A 175 13.39 11.92 -15.89
C TYR A 175 13.63 12.68 -14.57
N ASP A 176 13.19 13.92 -14.52
CA ASP A 176 13.31 14.87 -13.43
C ASP A 176 11.99 15.10 -12.67
N GLY A 177 10.96 14.33 -12.99
CA GLY A 177 9.73 14.25 -12.22
C GLY A 177 9.99 13.70 -10.81
N LEU A 178 9.29 14.23 -9.81
CA LEU A 178 9.50 13.80 -8.43
C LEU A 178 9.16 12.31 -8.23
N TRP A 179 8.11 11.81 -8.88
CA TRP A 179 7.68 10.41 -8.76
C TRP A 179 8.75 9.43 -9.26
N VAL A 180 9.31 9.65 -10.45
CA VAL A 180 10.36 8.77 -10.99
C VAL A 180 11.64 8.83 -10.15
N GLN A 181 11.96 9.95 -9.51
CA GLN A 181 13.11 10.03 -8.61
C GLN A 181 12.89 9.21 -7.33
N MET A 182 11.68 9.22 -6.76
CA MET A 182 11.29 8.33 -5.65
C MET A 182 11.35 6.86 -6.08
N GLU A 183 10.87 6.52 -7.28
CA GLU A 183 10.98 5.16 -7.83
C GLU A 183 12.43 4.72 -7.99
N ASN A 184 13.28 5.57 -8.55
CA ASN A 184 14.72 5.31 -8.69
C ASN A 184 15.40 5.07 -7.35
N PHE A 185 15.02 5.82 -6.31
CA PHE A 185 15.51 5.59 -4.96
C PHE A 185 15.16 4.18 -4.46
N VAL A 186 13.90 3.76 -4.56
CA VAL A 186 13.44 2.42 -4.14
C VAL A 186 14.15 1.33 -4.95
N GLN A 187 14.30 1.51 -6.26
CA GLN A 187 14.99 0.56 -7.16
C GLN A 187 16.46 0.41 -6.81
N ASN A 188 17.16 1.53 -6.56
CA ASN A 188 18.57 1.50 -6.18
C ASN A 188 18.75 0.82 -4.82
N ARG A 189 17.82 1.08 -3.89
CA ARG A 189 17.81 0.40 -2.60
C ARG A 189 17.60 -1.11 -2.76
N ALA A 190 16.61 -1.51 -3.56
CA ALA A 190 16.35 -2.93 -3.84
C ALA A 190 17.57 -3.64 -4.46
N LYS A 191 18.25 -3.00 -5.41
CA LYS A 191 19.47 -3.55 -6.02
C LYS A 191 20.61 -3.77 -5.03
N SER A 192 20.64 -3.00 -3.94
CA SER A 192 21.68 -3.10 -2.89
C SER A 192 21.35 -4.11 -1.79
N LEU A 193 20.17 -4.71 -1.81
CA LEU A 193 19.77 -5.72 -0.83
C LEU A 193 20.63 -6.98 -0.93
N LYS A 194 20.84 -7.64 0.20
CA LYS A 194 21.44 -8.98 0.26
C LYS A 194 20.39 -10.04 -0.06
N ASP A 195 20.85 -11.23 -0.35
CA ASP A 195 19.95 -12.37 -0.54
C ASP A 195 19.17 -12.63 0.77
N GLY A 196 17.85 -12.77 0.63
CA GLY A 196 16.92 -12.91 1.75
C GLY A 196 16.34 -11.60 2.29
N ASP A 197 16.93 -10.44 1.97
CA ASP A 197 16.35 -9.14 2.31
C ASP A 197 15.22 -8.77 1.35
N THR A 198 14.26 -8.01 1.82
CA THR A 198 13.09 -7.59 1.03
C THR A 198 12.68 -6.16 1.41
N ILE A 199 12.31 -5.36 0.41
CA ILE A 199 11.54 -4.13 0.62
C ILE A 199 10.09 -4.44 0.23
N TYR A 200 9.17 -4.23 1.16
CA TYR A 200 7.74 -4.24 0.93
C TYR A 200 7.32 -2.81 0.58
N VAL A 201 6.61 -2.65 -0.51
CA VAL A 201 6.25 -1.35 -1.09
C VAL A 201 4.74 -1.27 -1.20
N CYS A 202 4.16 -0.14 -0.78
CA CYS A 202 2.78 0.21 -1.07
C CYS A 202 2.73 1.64 -1.61
N LYS A 203 2.13 1.84 -2.77
CA LYS A 203 2.05 3.13 -3.45
C LYS A 203 0.62 3.46 -3.82
N GLY A 204 0.26 4.73 -3.79
CA GLY A 204 -1.04 5.20 -4.24
C GLY A 204 -1.13 6.72 -4.33
N GLY A 205 -2.18 7.16 -4.98
CA GLY A 205 -2.65 8.55 -4.91
C GLY A 205 -3.95 8.62 -4.15
N THR A 206 -4.19 9.72 -3.50
CA THR A 206 -5.34 9.92 -2.61
C THR A 206 -6.66 9.95 -3.36
N ILE A 207 -7.58 9.07 -2.97
CA ILE A 207 -8.93 9.00 -3.55
C ILE A 207 -10.04 8.97 -2.50
N ASP A 208 -9.72 8.80 -1.22
CA ASP A 208 -10.69 8.47 -0.17
C ASP A 208 -11.55 9.65 0.29
N SER A 209 -11.05 10.88 0.17
CA SER A 209 -11.75 12.10 0.54
C SER A 209 -11.79 13.11 -0.60
N GLU A 210 -12.91 13.82 -0.77
CA GLU A 210 -13.05 14.89 -1.79
C GLU A 210 -12.01 16.00 -1.65
N SER A 211 -11.63 16.34 -0.43
CA SER A 211 -10.57 17.33 -0.16
C SER A 211 -9.19 16.90 -0.65
N MET A 212 -9.00 15.61 -0.87
CA MET A 212 -7.78 14.97 -1.34
C MET A 212 -7.80 14.66 -2.85
N ILE A 213 -8.87 15.07 -3.55
CA ILE A 213 -9.01 14.94 -5.01
C ILE A 213 -8.70 16.29 -5.64
N LEU A 214 -7.85 16.28 -6.67
CA LEU A 214 -7.50 17.49 -7.40
C LEU A 214 -8.62 17.88 -8.38
N GLU A 215 -9.04 16.92 -9.18
CA GLU A 215 -10.14 17.04 -10.15
C GLU A 215 -10.60 15.66 -10.64
N ARG A 216 -11.58 15.66 -11.54
CA ARG A 216 -12.04 14.45 -12.24
C ARG A 216 -12.04 14.66 -13.75
N ILE A 217 -11.25 13.85 -14.45
CA ILE A 217 -11.23 13.80 -15.92
C ILE A 217 -12.62 13.33 -16.40
N LYS A 218 -13.24 14.10 -17.30
CA LYS A 218 -14.60 13.85 -17.81
C LYS A 218 -15.63 13.64 -16.70
N GLY A 219 -15.43 14.30 -15.55
CA GLY A 219 -16.31 14.21 -14.39
C GLY A 219 -16.27 12.89 -13.62
N GLN A 220 -15.41 11.94 -13.98
CA GLN A 220 -15.42 10.58 -13.46
C GLN A 220 -14.05 10.09 -12.95
N LEU A 221 -13.03 10.03 -13.82
CA LEU A 221 -11.72 9.48 -13.46
C LEU A 221 -11.00 10.43 -12.51
N ILE A 222 -10.75 9.97 -11.29
CA ILE A 222 -10.14 10.76 -10.22
C ILE A 222 -8.68 11.07 -10.54
N VAL A 223 -8.32 12.35 -10.40
CA VAL A 223 -6.93 12.82 -10.34
C VAL A 223 -6.57 13.05 -8.88
N PRO A 224 -5.66 12.26 -8.29
CA PRO A 224 -5.25 12.46 -6.91
C PRO A 224 -4.59 13.82 -6.68
N LYS A 225 -4.82 14.43 -5.52
CA LYS A 225 -4.16 15.65 -5.09
C LYS A 225 -2.80 15.40 -4.46
N TYR A 226 -2.65 14.24 -3.81
CA TYR A 226 -1.42 13.79 -3.18
C TYR A 226 -1.08 12.38 -3.62
N PHE A 227 0.22 12.05 -3.56
CA PHE A 227 0.73 10.70 -3.79
C PHE A 227 1.62 10.26 -2.64
N PHE A 228 1.68 8.95 -2.42
CA PHE A 228 2.46 8.35 -1.35
C PHE A 228 3.19 7.08 -1.79
N MET A 229 4.27 6.78 -1.07
CA MET A 229 4.93 5.48 -1.04
C MET A 229 5.20 5.11 0.41
N ALA A 230 4.73 3.96 0.87
CA ALA A 230 5.10 3.35 2.14
C ALA A 230 6.08 2.22 1.87
N LEU A 231 7.21 2.22 2.59
CA LEU A 231 8.32 1.30 2.42
C LEU A 231 8.64 0.62 3.75
N LEU A 232 8.71 -0.71 3.75
CA LEU A 232 9.18 -1.52 4.89
C LEU A 232 10.32 -2.40 4.41
N GLU A 233 11.53 -2.19 4.90
CA GLU A 233 12.66 -3.07 4.64
C GLU A 233 12.80 -4.10 5.76
N LYS A 234 12.83 -5.37 5.38
CA LYS A 234 13.18 -6.50 6.24
C LYS A 234 14.57 -6.99 5.88
N ASN A 235 15.45 -7.07 6.87
CA ASN A 235 16.79 -7.62 6.72
C ASN A 235 17.21 -8.40 7.98
N ALA A 236 18.47 -8.86 8.06
CA ALA A 236 18.99 -9.61 9.20
C ALA A 236 18.94 -8.86 10.54
N ASN A 237 18.85 -7.52 10.53
CA ASN A 237 18.77 -6.68 11.72
C ASN A 237 17.32 -6.37 12.15
N GLY A 238 16.32 -6.91 11.45
CA GLY A 238 14.91 -6.66 11.71
C GLY A 238 14.25 -5.80 10.64
N TYR A 239 13.42 -4.85 11.07
CA TYR A 239 12.62 -4.01 10.21
C TYR A 239 12.98 -2.53 10.35
N LYS A 240 12.84 -1.78 9.28
CA LYS A 240 12.80 -0.31 9.26
C LYS A 240 11.82 0.17 8.22
N ALA A 241 11.17 1.31 8.48
CA ALA A 241 10.19 1.88 7.57
C ALA A 241 10.50 3.33 7.19
N LEU A 242 9.91 3.75 6.09
CA LEU A 242 9.97 5.10 5.54
C LEU A 242 8.71 5.32 4.70
N ALA A 243 8.12 6.49 4.80
CA ALA A 243 7.11 6.92 3.86
C ALA A 243 7.55 8.17 3.08
N PHE A 244 7.14 8.27 1.82
CA PHE A 244 7.13 9.52 1.07
C PHE A 244 5.71 10.02 0.95
N TRP A 245 5.56 11.34 1.13
CA TRP A 245 4.30 12.07 0.92
C TRP A 245 4.56 13.31 0.11
N THR A 246 3.79 13.53 -0.94
CA THR A 246 3.97 14.68 -1.83
C THR A 246 2.65 15.17 -2.43
N GLU A 247 2.56 16.46 -2.72
CA GLU A 247 1.52 16.99 -3.59
C GLU A 247 1.74 16.51 -5.03
N HIS A 248 0.65 16.46 -5.78
CA HIS A 248 0.68 16.22 -7.23
C HIS A 248 1.16 17.50 -7.95
N LEU A 249 2.47 17.69 -7.97
CA LEU A 249 3.12 18.89 -8.48
C LEU A 249 2.79 19.14 -9.96
N ASN A 250 2.78 20.39 -10.38
CA ASN A 250 2.61 20.80 -11.75
C ASN A 250 3.93 21.25 -12.44
N HIS A 251 5.04 21.01 -11.78
CA HIS A 251 6.40 21.32 -12.22
C HIS A 251 7.35 20.18 -11.85
N THR A 252 8.48 20.10 -12.52
CA THR A 252 9.57 19.17 -12.18
C THR A 252 10.37 19.68 -10.98
N VAL A 253 11.04 18.77 -10.28
CA VAL A 253 11.96 19.07 -9.18
C VAL A 253 13.30 18.39 -9.47
N PRO A 254 14.10 18.95 -10.37
CA PRO A 254 15.37 18.32 -10.73
C PRO A 254 16.29 18.11 -9.51
N ASN A 255 16.87 16.92 -9.39
CA ASN A 255 17.72 16.54 -8.26
C ASN A 255 17.02 16.75 -6.89
N ALA A 256 15.78 16.32 -6.78
CA ALA A 256 15.00 16.46 -5.57
C ALA A 256 15.76 15.92 -4.35
N HIS A 257 15.78 16.69 -3.26
CA HIS A 257 16.25 16.21 -1.97
C HIS A 257 15.13 15.39 -1.34
N LEU A 258 15.16 14.07 -1.55
CA LEU A 258 14.03 13.19 -1.19
C LEU A 258 13.76 13.15 0.31
N ALA A 259 14.74 13.49 1.15
CA ALA A 259 14.55 13.63 2.59
C ALA A 259 13.46 14.66 2.96
N ASP A 260 13.23 15.69 2.13
CA ASP A 260 12.20 16.71 2.36
C ASP A 260 10.78 16.17 2.23
N TYR A 261 10.62 15.03 1.59
CA TYR A 261 9.34 14.34 1.38
C TYR A 261 9.15 13.12 2.28
N ALA A 262 10.18 12.81 3.09
CA ALA A 262 10.17 11.64 3.96
C ALA A 262 9.43 11.92 5.27
N ILE A 263 8.52 11.02 5.63
CA ILE A 263 7.77 11.06 6.89
C ILE A 263 7.73 9.67 7.53
N THR A 264 7.27 9.57 8.76
CA THR A 264 6.99 8.28 9.42
C THR A 264 5.78 7.60 8.79
N ILE A 265 5.61 6.29 9.03
CA ILE A 265 4.40 5.57 8.61
C ILE A 265 3.19 6.11 9.36
N ASP A 266 3.25 6.29 10.70
CA ASP A 266 2.17 6.91 11.49
C ASP A 266 1.67 8.23 10.87
N ALA A 267 2.61 9.12 10.48
CA ALA A 267 2.24 10.39 9.85
C ALA A 267 1.59 10.21 8.48
N LEU A 268 1.95 9.15 7.73
CA LEU A 268 1.30 8.81 6.48
C LEU A 268 -0.12 8.27 6.71
N GLU A 269 -0.31 7.45 7.73
CA GLU A 269 -1.60 6.90 8.14
C GLU A 269 -2.59 7.98 8.56
N GLU A 270 -2.13 8.94 9.37
CA GLU A 270 -2.93 10.13 9.72
C GLU A 270 -3.41 10.90 8.48
N LYS A 271 -2.58 10.97 7.43
CA LYS A 271 -2.90 11.68 6.18
C LYS A 271 -3.84 10.90 5.27
N THR A 272 -3.71 9.58 5.22
CA THR A 272 -4.38 8.74 4.23
C THR A 272 -5.58 7.98 4.80
N GLY A 273 -5.58 7.73 6.11
CA GLY A 273 -6.53 6.81 6.76
C GLY A 273 -6.32 5.35 6.31
N ILE A 274 -5.13 5.03 5.82
CA ILE A 274 -4.72 3.67 5.44
C ILE A 274 -3.76 3.18 6.52
N ASP A 275 -4.05 2.04 7.12
CA ASP A 275 -3.22 1.35 8.09
C ASP A 275 -2.23 0.46 7.32
N PHE A 276 -0.95 0.85 7.31
CA PHE A 276 0.09 0.16 6.56
C PHE A 276 0.77 -0.91 7.42
N PHE A 277 1.27 -1.96 6.78
CA PHE A 277 2.03 -3.04 7.43
C PHE A 277 1.31 -3.74 8.58
N CYS A 278 -0.01 -3.63 8.67
CA CYS A 278 -0.90 -4.19 9.69
C CYS A 278 -0.73 -5.70 9.94
N ASN A 279 0.01 -6.40 9.10
CA ASN A 279 0.32 -7.82 9.27
C ASN A 279 1.62 -8.06 10.08
N LEU A 280 2.31 -7.01 10.53
CA LEU A 280 3.37 -7.11 11.53
C LEU A 280 2.78 -7.41 12.90
N PRO A 281 3.54 -8.03 13.83
CA PRO A 281 3.15 -8.06 15.23
C PRO A 281 3.03 -6.65 15.81
N ASP A 282 2.00 -6.39 16.64
CA ASP A 282 1.67 -5.05 17.18
C ASP A 282 2.89 -4.29 17.73
N ASP A 283 3.72 -4.94 18.58
CA ASP A 283 4.91 -4.32 19.16
C ASP A 283 5.98 -3.94 18.11
N THR A 284 6.03 -4.69 17.02
CA THR A 284 6.97 -4.45 15.91
C THR A 284 6.46 -3.34 15.02
N GLU A 285 5.19 -3.40 14.66
CA GLU A 285 4.46 -2.43 13.87
C GLU A 285 4.59 -1.04 14.52
N ASP A 286 4.11 -0.88 15.75
CA ASP A 286 4.17 0.32 16.56
C ASP A 286 5.58 0.97 16.60
N LYS A 287 6.60 0.14 16.76
CA LYS A 287 7.99 0.62 16.82
C LYS A 287 8.49 1.11 15.47
N VAL A 288 8.15 0.39 14.39
CA VAL A 288 8.66 0.66 13.05
C VAL A 288 7.97 1.90 12.47
N GLU A 289 6.67 2.04 12.69
CA GLU A 289 5.85 3.11 12.14
C GLU A 289 6.12 4.48 12.74
N LYS A 290 6.45 4.51 14.02
CA LYS A 290 6.88 5.73 14.74
C LYS A 290 8.30 6.17 14.42
N SER A 291 9.10 5.31 13.77
CA SER A 291 10.53 5.53 13.57
C SER A 291 10.85 6.03 12.18
N LEU A 292 11.63 7.10 12.08
CA LEU A 292 12.22 7.57 10.83
C LEU A 292 13.72 7.81 11.02
N SER A 293 14.53 7.09 10.27
CA SER A 293 15.99 7.29 10.26
C SER A 293 16.48 7.49 8.83
N LEU A 294 16.61 8.75 8.41
CA LEU A 294 17.08 9.11 7.06
C LEU A 294 18.46 8.50 6.77
N ILE A 295 19.36 8.50 7.74
CA ILE A 295 20.69 7.90 7.59
C ILE A 295 20.62 6.41 7.26
N SER A 296 19.71 5.66 7.87
CA SER A 296 19.57 4.22 7.62
C SER A 296 19.04 3.93 6.21
N TRP A 297 18.37 4.91 5.61
CA TRP A 297 17.87 4.85 4.24
C TRP A 297 18.82 5.46 3.22
N ALA A 298 19.91 6.12 3.67
CA ALA A 298 20.85 6.87 2.84
C ALA A 298 20.16 8.05 2.09
N LEU A 299 19.31 8.77 2.82
CA LEU A 299 18.67 10.02 2.44
C LEU A 299 19.33 11.21 3.11
#